data_776d7ae1719015c734f7f0154794d1af
#
_entry.id   776d7ae1719015c734f7f0154794d1af
#
_cell.length_a   1.000
_cell.length_b   1.000
_cell.length_c   1.000
_cell.angle_alpha   90.00
_cell.angle_beta   90.00
_cell.angle_gamma   90.00
#
_symmetry.space_group_name_H-M   'P 1'
#
loop_
_entity.id
_entity.type
_entity.pdbx_description
1 polymer ?
#
loop_
_entity_poly.entity_id
_entity_poly.type
_entity_poly.pdbx_seq_one_letter_code
_entity_poly.pdbx_strand_id
1 'polypeptide(L)'
;VVLQRDGREPISLPLAGATPGLSAFQGKPVIFGVRPEALTDPEGAERNASSIATADCHIEVIEPAGSDTFAVTNLGGKAVVARLRADAKIQPGTVTPLAFNLTKAVFFDPATEKRIL
;
A
#
# COMPACT_ATOMS: atom_id res chain seq x y z
N VAL A 1 1.17 -4.09 10.40
CA VAL A 1 -0.24 -3.94 10.02
C VAL A 1 -0.67 -5.06 9.09
N VAL A 2 -1.89 -5.52 9.24
CA VAL A 2 -2.46 -6.58 8.40
C VAL A 2 -3.58 -5.99 7.56
N LEU A 3 -3.48 -6.16 6.24
CA LEU A 3 -4.49 -5.73 5.28
C LEU A 3 -5.32 -6.95 4.86
N GLN A 4 -6.60 -6.97 5.20
CA GLN A 4 -7.51 -8.05 4.82
C GLN A 4 -7.85 -7.98 3.34
N ARG A 5 -8.06 -9.13 2.71
CA ARG A 5 -8.42 -9.21 1.29
C ARG A 5 -9.50 -10.28 1.10
N ASP A 6 -10.52 -9.95 0.31
CA ASP A 6 -11.60 -10.89 0.00
C ASP A 6 -11.10 -12.06 -0.85
N GLY A 7 -11.32 -13.29 -0.36
CA GLY A 7 -10.95 -14.51 -1.07
C GLY A 7 -9.45 -14.73 -1.24
N ARG A 8 -8.60 -13.97 -0.54
CA ARG A 8 -7.14 -14.07 -0.62
C ARG A 8 -6.53 -13.99 0.76
N GLU A 9 -5.27 -14.41 0.89
CA GLU A 9 -4.55 -14.27 2.14
C GLU A 9 -4.31 -12.81 2.50
N PRO A 10 -4.39 -12.43 3.79
CA PRO A 10 -4.07 -11.08 4.23
C PRO A 10 -2.62 -10.71 3.91
N ILE A 11 -2.40 -9.42 3.69
CA ILE A 11 -1.04 -8.87 3.53
C ILE A 11 -0.58 -8.35 4.89
N SER A 12 0.57 -8.83 5.37
CA SER A 12 1.21 -8.33 6.58
C SER A 12 2.34 -7.37 6.20
N LEU A 13 2.27 -6.13 6.68
CA LEU A 13 3.28 -5.12 6.44
C LEU A 13 3.97 -4.78 7.76
N PRO A 14 5.31 -4.97 7.85
CA PRO A 14 6.03 -4.61 9.06
C PRO A 14 6.04 -3.09 9.24
N LEU A 15 5.83 -2.64 10.48
CA LEU A 15 5.88 -1.22 10.81
C LEU A 15 7.19 -0.93 11.53
N ALA A 16 8.00 -0.04 10.98
CA ALA A 16 9.32 0.28 11.51
C ALA A 16 9.29 1.44 12.53
N GLY A 17 8.32 1.45 13.42
CA GLY A 17 8.28 2.40 14.55
C GLY A 17 7.97 3.84 14.18
N ALA A 18 7.45 4.09 12.97
CA ALA A 18 7.22 5.45 12.49
C ALA A 18 6.02 6.15 13.15
N THR A 19 5.16 5.42 13.83
CA THR A 19 3.95 5.98 14.45
C THR A 19 3.79 5.42 15.86
N PRO A 20 4.37 6.09 16.87
CA PRO A 20 4.32 5.57 18.25
C PRO A 20 2.91 5.36 18.80
N GLY A 21 1.94 6.17 18.39
CA GLY A 21 0.57 6.04 18.84
C GLY A 21 -0.13 4.75 18.45
N LEU A 22 0.40 4.02 17.47
CA LEU A 22 -0.16 2.73 17.05
C LEU A 22 -0.09 1.66 18.15
N SER A 23 0.81 1.79 19.10
CA SER A 23 0.91 0.81 20.19
C SER A 23 -0.39 0.70 20.99
N ALA A 24 -1.17 1.78 21.09
CA ALA A 24 -2.48 1.78 21.76
C ALA A 24 -3.55 1.04 20.95
N PHE A 25 -3.29 0.75 19.70
CA PHE A 25 -4.23 0.09 18.77
C PHE A 25 -3.86 -1.35 18.48
N GLN A 26 -2.91 -1.92 19.20
CA GLN A 26 -2.49 -3.30 19.00
C GLN A 26 -3.68 -4.25 19.15
N GLY A 27 -3.92 -5.09 18.13
CA GLY A 27 -5.08 -5.98 18.09
C GLY A 27 -6.39 -5.30 17.74
N LYS A 28 -6.38 -4.02 17.42
CA LYS A 28 -7.57 -3.24 17.06
C LYS A 28 -7.51 -2.78 15.60
N PRO A 29 -8.67 -2.60 14.95
CA PRO A 29 -8.68 -2.08 13.59
C PRO A 29 -8.25 -0.62 13.53
N VAL A 30 -7.54 -0.27 12.46
CA VAL A 30 -7.17 1.10 12.12
C VAL A 30 -7.43 1.33 10.64
N ILE A 31 -7.56 2.60 10.24
CA ILE A 31 -7.62 2.96 8.83
C ILE A 31 -6.19 3.24 8.36
N PHE A 32 -5.75 2.50 7.35
CA PHE A 32 -4.43 2.65 6.75
C PHE A 32 -4.54 3.52 5.50
N GLY A 33 -3.81 4.61 5.46
CA GLY A 33 -3.78 5.52 4.32
C GLY A 33 -2.44 5.49 3.61
N VAL A 34 -2.46 5.32 2.30
CA VAL A 34 -1.28 5.33 1.45
C VAL A 34 -1.57 6.10 0.16
N ARG A 35 -0.69 7.01 -0.20
CA ARG A 35 -0.82 7.76 -1.45
C ARG A 35 -0.30 6.94 -2.63
N PRO A 36 -0.77 7.20 -3.87
CA PRO A 36 -0.30 6.44 -5.04
C PRO A 36 1.21 6.41 -5.19
N GLU A 37 1.92 7.50 -4.94
CA GLU A 37 3.37 7.57 -5.04
C GLU A 37 4.12 6.72 -4.01
N ALA A 38 3.44 6.30 -2.95
CA ALA A 38 4.01 5.43 -1.92
C ALA A 38 3.75 3.94 -2.19
N LEU A 39 3.04 3.62 -3.25
CA LEU A 39 2.75 2.25 -3.69
C LEU A 39 3.16 2.13 -5.15
N THR A 40 4.26 1.43 -5.41
CA THR A 40 4.89 1.40 -6.73
C THR A 40 5.44 0.02 -7.07
N ASP A 41 5.96 -0.14 -8.28
CA ASP A 41 6.69 -1.35 -8.64
C ASP A 41 8.02 -1.38 -7.84
N PRO A 42 8.52 -2.59 -7.48
CA PRO A 42 9.71 -2.70 -6.62
C PRO A 42 10.94 -1.99 -7.18
N GLU A 43 11.12 -1.97 -8.50
CA GLU A 43 12.25 -1.31 -9.13
C GLU A 43 12.14 0.21 -9.09
N GLY A 44 10.92 0.75 -8.96
CA GLY A 44 10.68 2.18 -8.85
C GLY A 44 10.66 2.70 -7.41
N ALA A 45 10.82 1.83 -6.41
CA ALA A 45 10.76 2.23 -5.02
C ALA A 45 11.95 3.13 -4.62
N GLU A 46 11.69 4.08 -3.72
CA GLU A 46 12.74 4.94 -3.19
C GLU A 46 13.76 4.14 -2.39
N ARG A 47 15.00 4.09 -2.86
CA ARG A 47 16.07 3.31 -2.22
C ARG A 47 16.49 3.87 -0.85
N ASN A 48 16.25 5.16 -0.63
CA ASN A 48 16.62 5.84 0.62
C ASN A 48 15.49 5.83 1.66
N ALA A 49 14.35 5.25 1.34
CA ALA A 49 13.26 5.16 2.29
C ALA A 49 13.63 4.21 3.44
N SER A 50 13.28 4.59 4.64
CA SER A 50 13.64 3.84 5.85
C SER A 50 12.82 2.56 6.02
N SER A 51 11.68 2.45 5.35
CA SER A 51 10.78 1.30 5.51
C SER A 51 10.05 1.01 4.20
N ILE A 52 10.54 0.02 3.47
CA ILE A 52 9.90 -0.50 2.26
C ILE A 52 9.51 -1.95 2.51
N ALA A 53 8.27 -2.28 2.25
CA ALA A 53 7.79 -3.67 2.27
C ALA A 53 7.24 -4.03 0.89
N THR A 54 7.41 -5.27 0.48
CA THR A 54 6.91 -5.78 -0.80
C THR A 54 5.85 -6.85 -0.53
N ALA A 55 4.75 -6.78 -1.26
CA ALA A 55 3.69 -7.77 -1.16
C ALA A 55 3.06 -8.01 -2.51
N ASP A 56 2.60 -9.25 -2.75
CA ASP A 56 1.91 -9.62 -3.98
C ASP A 56 0.50 -9.06 -3.96
N CYS A 57 0.17 -8.29 -5.00
CA CYS A 57 -1.14 -7.67 -5.16
C CYS A 57 -1.78 -8.10 -6.47
N HIS A 58 -3.09 -8.28 -6.46
CA HIS A 58 -3.85 -8.57 -7.68
C HIS A 58 -4.16 -7.26 -8.40
N ILE A 59 -3.70 -7.15 -9.63
CA ILE A 59 -3.89 -5.96 -10.45
C ILE A 59 -5.22 -6.08 -11.21
N GLU A 60 -6.13 -5.16 -10.95
CA GLU A 60 -7.46 -5.18 -11.57
C GLU A 60 -7.50 -4.34 -12.86
N VAL A 61 -6.90 -3.16 -12.83
CA VAL A 61 -6.94 -2.21 -13.95
C VAL A 61 -5.56 -1.58 -14.11
N ILE A 62 -5.19 -1.31 -15.36
CA ILE A 62 -3.96 -0.59 -15.72
C ILE A 62 -4.34 0.62 -16.57
N GLU A 63 -3.84 1.80 -16.19
CA GLU A 63 -4.06 3.04 -16.91
C GLU A 63 -2.72 3.72 -17.23
N PRO A 64 -2.21 3.58 -18.48
CA PRO A 64 -1.04 4.36 -18.89
C PRO A 64 -1.37 5.84 -18.96
N ALA A 65 -0.50 6.67 -18.40
CA ALA A 65 -0.72 8.12 -18.32
C ALA A 65 0.53 8.92 -18.73
N GLY A 66 1.20 8.50 -19.81
CA GLY A 66 2.40 9.16 -20.30
C GLY A 66 3.63 8.87 -19.46
N SER A 67 3.96 9.75 -18.53
CA SER A 67 5.15 9.61 -17.68
C SER A 67 5.01 8.57 -16.58
N ASP A 68 3.78 8.13 -16.30
CA ASP A 68 3.50 7.15 -15.26
C ASP A 68 2.50 6.12 -15.77
N THR A 69 2.42 4.99 -15.09
CA THR A 69 1.37 4.01 -15.25
C THR A 69 0.66 3.86 -13.91
N PHE A 70 -0.67 3.92 -13.90
CA PHE A 70 -1.45 3.70 -12.69
C PHE A 70 -2.05 2.31 -12.70
N ALA A 71 -1.96 1.62 -11.59
CA ALA A 71 -2.53 0.29 -11.41
C ALA A 71 -3.53 0.33 -10.26
N VAL A 72 -4.66 -0.33 -10.43
CA VAL A 72 -5.66 -0.45 -9.37
C VAL A 72 -5.59 -1.85 -8.78
N THR A 73 -5.48 -1.92 -7.47
CA THR A 73 -5.56 -3.15 -6.70
C THR A 73 -6.56 -2.98 -5.57
N ASN A 74 -6.94 -4.08 -4.93
CA ASN A 74 -7.85 -4.04 -3.79
C ASN A 74 -7.10 -4.39 -2.51
N LEU A 75 -7.19 -3.52 -1.51
CA LEU A 75 -6.60 -3.72 -0.20
C LEU A 75 -7.66 -3.42 0.86
N GLY A 76 -7.89 -4.38 1.76
CA GLY A 76 -8.88 -4.19 2.82
C GLY A 76 -10.30 -3.95 2.33
N GLY A 77 -10.66 -4.50 1.17
CA GLY A 77 -11.99 -4.30 0.58
C GLY A 77 -12.15 -2.98 -0.17
N LYS A 78 -11.09 -2.22 -0.36
CA LYS A 78 -11.12 -0.91 -1.04
C LYS A 78 -10.20 -0.90 -2.25
N ALA A 79 -10.62 -0.22 -3.32
CA ALA A 79 -9.77 0.03 -4.47
C ALA A 79 -8.69 1.03 -4.09
N VAL A 80 -7.44 0.68 -4.40
CA VAL A 80 -6.26 1.48 -4.11
C VAL A 80 -5.46 1.64 -5.39
N VAL A 81 -4.92 2.84 -5.61
CA VAL A 81 -4.16 3.17 -6.81
C VAL A 81 -2.67 3.15 -6.49
N ALA A 82 -1.92 2.40 -7.30
CA ALA A 82 -0.46 2.40 -7.28
C ALA A 82 0.06 3.23 -8.45
N ARG A 83 1.15 3.97 -8.23
CA ARG A 83 1.82 4.75 -9.26
C ARG A 83 3.10 4.03 -9.65
N LEU A 84 3.13 3.53 -10.88
CA LEU A 84 4.23 2.73 -11.40
C LEU A 84 5.03 3.55 -12.41
N ARG A 85 6.26 3.11 -12.69
CA ARG A 85 7.04 3.70 -13.78
C ARG A 85 6.32 3.49 -15.12
N ALA A 86 6.54 4.42 -16.07
CA ALA A 86 5.89 4.36 -17.38
C ALA A 86 6.20 3.08 -18.14
N ASP A 87 7.38 2.49 -17.92
CA ASP A 87 7.84 1.27 -18.59
C ASP A 87 7.57 0.00 -17.78
N ALA A 88 6.83 0.09 -16.69
CA ALA A 88 6.46 -1.10 -15.90
C ALA A 88 5.60 -2.04 -16.74
N LYS A 89 6.03 -3.30 -16.83
CA LYS A 89 5.35 -4.32 -17.64
C LYS A 89 4.41 -5.14 -16.77
N ILE A 90 3.27 -4.56 -16.45
CA ILE A 90 2.27 -5.18 -15.59
C ILE A 90 0.98 -5.34 -16.37
N GLN A 91 0.36 -6.52 -16.27
CA GLN A 91 -0.88 -6.85 -16.98
C GLN A 91 -2.07 -6.88 -16.01
N PRO A 92 -3.26 -6.40 -16.44
CA PRO A 92 -4.48 -6.58 -15.65
C PRO A 92 -4.76 -8.08 -15.44
N GLY A 93 -5.34 -8.40 -14.29
CA GLY A 93 -5.69 -9.78 -13.96
C GLY A 93 -4.53 -10.63 -13.44
N THR A 94 -3.34 -10.05 -13.28
CA THR A 94 -2.18 -10.78 -12.76
C THR A 94 -1.90 -10.44 -11.32
N VAL A 95 -1.20 -11.35 -10.62
CA VAL A 95 -0.64 -11.10 -9.29
C VAL A 95 0.78 -10.56 -9.48
N THR A 96 1.04 -9.40 -8.92
CA THR A 96 2.29 -8.68 -9.13
C THR A 96 2.81 -8.14 -7.78
N PRO A 97 4.12 -8.26 -7.49
CA PRO A 97 4.66 -7.64 -6.30
C PRO A 97 4.65 -6.11 -6.41
N LEU A 98 4.15 -5.46 -5.37
CA LEU A 98 4.19 -4.00 -5.25
C LEU A 98 4.97 -3.63 -4.00
N ALA A 99 5.70 -2.52 -4.06
CA ALA A 99 6.47 -1.99 -2.95
C ALA A 99 5.68 -0.90 -2.24
N PHE A 100 5.57 -1.03 -0.93
CA PHE A 100 4.88 -0.10 -0.05
C PHE A 100 5.93 0.73 0.69
N ASN A 101 5.93 2.04 0.49
CA ASN A 101 6.78 2.93 1.26
C ASN A 101 6.06 3.29 2.56
N LEU A 102 6.32 2.53 3.61
CA LEU A 102 5.66 2.69 4.90
C LEU A 102 6.10 3.94 5.64
N THR A 103 7.18 4.58 5.23
CA THR A 103 7.60 5.88 5.75
C THR A 103 6.54 6.95 5.46
N LYS A 104 5.83 6.80 4.35
CA LYS A 104 4.78 7.75 3.92
C LYS A 104 3.37 7.29 4.29
N ALA A 105 3.23 6.16 4.98
CA ALA A 105 1.93 5.66 5.40
C ALA A 105 1.38 6.48 6.55
N VAL A 106 0.05 6.64 6.58
CA VAL A 106 -0.65 7.31 7.67
C VAL A 106 -1.74 6.40 8.22
N PHE A 107 -2.10 6.59 9.47
CA PHE A 107 -3.10 5.77 10.15
C PHE A 107 -4.12 6.66 10.83
N PHE A 108 -5.36 6.22 10.84
CA PHE A 108 -6.47 6.95 11.45
C PHE A 108 -7.24 6.05 12.41
N ASP A 109 -7.74 6.64 13.48
CA ASP A 109 -8.65 5.97 14.41
C ASP A 109 -10.02 5.83 13.74
N PRO A 110 -10.56 4.61 13.54
CA PRO A 110 -11.86 4.45 12.89
C PRO A 110 -13.01 5.12 13.66
N ALA A 111 -12.90 5.23 14.98
CA ALA A 111 -13.96 5.81 15.82
C ALA A 111 -14.02 7.33 15.74
N THR A 112 -12.88 8.00 15.67
CA THR A 112 -12.79 9.47 15.68
C THR A 112 -12.44 10.06 14.33
N GLU A 113 -11.92 9.23 13.42
CA GLU A 113 -11.36 9.61 12.11
C GLU A 113 -10.16 10.55 12.22
N LYS A 114 -9.57 10.65 13.42
CA LYS A 114 -8.37 11.46 13.64
C LYS A 114 -7.11 10.65 13.34
N ARG A 115 -6.12 11.37 12.85
CA ARG A 115 -4.81 10.75 12.56
C ARG A 115 -4.14 10.30 13.85
N ILE A 116 -3.59 9.10 13.82
CA ILE A 116 -2.79 8.52 14.90
C ILE A 116 -1.34 8.97 14.69
N LEU A 117 -0.76 9.61 15.69
CA LEU A 117 0.62 10.14 15.64
C LEU A 117 1.59 9.31 16.45
#